data_38458c882c75e02ea6e9bb2e8e1b78d9
#
_entry.id   38458c882c75e02ea6e9bb2e8e1b78d9
#
_cell.length_a   1.000
_cell.length_b   1.000
_cell.length_c   1.000
_cell.angle_alpha   90.00
_cell.angle_beta   90.00
_cell.angle_gamma   90.00
#
_symmetry.space_group_name_H-M   'P 1'
#
loop_
_entity.id
_entity.type
_entity.pdbx_description
1 polymer ?
#
loop_
_entity_poly.entity_id
_entity_poly.type
_entity_poly.pdbx_seq_one_letter_code
_entity_poly.pdbx_strand_id
1 'polypeptide(L)'
;GIFANNTFPAEFIYQNIMIESNVIHAAYQSNVKRLLFLGSTCIYPKSVKQPMREDALLTDVLEPTNEPYAIAKIAGIKLCESYNRQYSTDFRSVMPTNLYGENDNYHLENSHVLPAIIRKIHLAKLLEKNDWNGIRCDLRSNPISDIESSDSSEKILKVLNNFGIQFDKNQQ
;
A
#
# COMPACT_ATOMS: atom_id res chain seq x y z
N GLY A 1 -0.06 -4.35 -2.39
CA GLY A 1 1.41 -4.21 -2.50
C GLY A 1 1.94 -4.86 -3.78
N ILE A 2 3.25 -4.80 -4.02
CA ILE A 2 3.91 -5.28 -5.25
C ILE A 2 3.57 -6.74 -5.56
N PHE A 3 3.60 -7.61 -4.56
CA PHE A 3 3.26 -9.03 -4.73
C PHE A 3 1.89 -9.23 -5.38
N ALA A 4 0.84 -8.59 -4.85
CA ALA A 4 -0.52 -8.72 -5.38
C ALA A 4 -0.65 -8.13 -6.79
N ASN A 5 -0.04 -6.97 -7.06
CA ASN A 5 -0.03 -6.36 -8.40
C ASN A 5 0.59 -7.27 -9.45
N ASN A 6 1.72 -7.90 -9.09
CA ASN A 6 2.43 -8.79 -10.00
C ASN A 6 1.74 -10.15 -10.19
N THR A 7 0.95 -10.59 -9.20
CA THR A 7 0.23 -11.87 -9.24
C THR A 7 -1.12 -11.77 -9.97
N PHE A 8 -1.81 -10.63 -9.82
CA PHE A 8 -3.17 -10.41 -10.33
C PHE A 8 -3.27 -9.16 -11.23
N PRO A 9 -2.43 -9.02 -12.27
CA PRO A 9 -2.35 -7.79 -13.06
C PRO A 9 -3.67 -7.45 -13.78
N ALA A 10 -4.40 -8.45 -14.27
CA ALA A 10 -5.67 -8.25 -14.97
C ALA A 10 -6.76 -7.71 -14.04
N GLU A 11 -6.89 -8.26 -12.83
CA GLU A 11 -7.83 -7.76 -11.82
C GLU A 11 -7.48 -6.34 -11.39
N PHE A 12 -6.20 -6.05 -11.18
CA PHE A 12 -5.76 -4.72 -10.78
C PHE A 12 -6.11 -3.64 -11.81
N ILE A 13 -5.82 -3.86 -13.09
CA ILE A 13 -6.15 -2.87 -14.11
C ILE A 13 -7.66 -2.76 -14.30
N TYR A 14 -8.36 -3.89 -14.46
CA TYR A 14 -9.78 -3.90 -14.75
C TYR A 14 -10.61 -3.29 -13.61
N GLN A 15 -10.42 -3.79 -12.39
CA GLN A 15 -11.24 -3.34 -11.26
C GLN A 15 -11.00 -1.86 -10.94
N ASN A 16 -9.75 -1.39 -10.97
CA ASN A 16 -9.47 0.02 -10.71
C ASN A 16 -10.10 0.92 -11.78
N ILE A 17 -9.94 0.61 -13.08
CA ILE A 17 -10.57 1.38 -14.16
C ILE A 17 -12.09 1.43 -14.00
N MET A 18 -12.73 0.30 -13.70
CA MET A 18 -14.18 0.23 -13.53
C MET A 18 -14.66 1.05 -12.33
N ILE A 19 -13.98 0.93 -11.18
CA ILE A 19 -14.33 1.71 -9.98
C ILE A 19 -14.17 3.20 -10.25
N GLU A 20 -13.03 3.63 -10.77
CA GLU A 20 -12.70 5.03 -11.01
C GLU A 20 -13.63 5.66 -12.03
N SER A 21 -13.84 4.99 -13.15
CA SER A 21 -14.73 5.48 -14.20
C SER A 21 -16.16 5.63 -13.72
N ASN A 22 -16.68 4.63 -12.99
CA ASN A 22 -18.03 4.66 -12.45
C ASN A 22 -18.22 5.77 -11.42
N VAL A 23 -17.26 5.92 -10.49
CA VAL A 23 -17.34 6.95 -9.43
C VAL A 23 -17.27 8.36 -10.03
N ILE A 24 -16.32 8.61 -10.93
CA ILE A 24 -16.13 9.93 -11.55
C ILE A 24 -17.35 10.27 -12.41
N HIS A 25 -17.84 9.32 -13.21
CA HIS A 25 -19.03 9.54 -14.04
C HIS A 25 -20.29 9.77 -13.22
N ALA A 26 -20.53 8.95 -12.18
CA ALA A 26 -21.65 9.12 -11.26
C ALA A 26 -21.60 10.46 -10.52
N ALA A 27 -20.42 10.92 -10.11
CA ALA A 27 -20.23 12.22 -9.49
C ALA A 27 -20.68 13.36 -10.42
N TYR A 28 -20.31 13.28 -11.71
CA TYR A 28 -20.78 14.22 -12.71
C TYR A 28 -22.31 14.18 -12.88
N GLN A 29 -22.90 12.98 -13.09
CA GLN A 29 -24.35 12.81 -13.24
C GLN A 29 -25.14 13.32 -12.03
N SER A 30 -24.58 13.17 -10.84
CA SER A 30 -25.19 13.62 -9.58
C SER A 30 -24.91 15.10 -9.26
N ASN A 31 -24.32 15.86 -10.19
CA ASN A 31 -23.94 17.26 -10.00
C ASN A 31 -23.06 17.51 -8.77
N VAL A 32 -22.17 16.59 -8.44
CA VAL A 32 -21.16 16.79 -7.40
C VAL A 32 -20.26 17.95 -7.81
N LYS A 33 -20.16 18.96 -6.93
CA LYS A 33 -19.43 20.20 -7.24
C LYS A 33 -17.92 20.04 -7.20
N ARG A 34 -17.43 19.20 -6.30
CA ARG A 34 -16.00 18.97 -6.11
C ARG A 34 -15.75 17.50 -5.86
N LEU A 35 -14.76 16.95 -6.54
CA LEU A 35 -14.29 15.58 -6.34
C LEU A 35 -12.77 15.62 -6.16
N LEU A 36 -12.27 14.89 -5.17
CA LEU A 36 -10.84 14.65 -4.99
C LEU A 36 -10.54 13.20 -5.34
N PHE A 37 -9.82 13.00 -6.44
CA PHE A 37 -9.38 11.68 -6.90
C PHE A 37 -7.99 11.36 -6.33
N LEU A 38 -7.88 10.21 -5.70
CA LEU A 38 -6.61 9.71 -5.17
C LEU A 38 -5.86 8.91 -6.24
N GLY A 39 -4.88 9.54 -6.86
CA GLY A 39 -3.89 8.88 -7.69
C GLY A 39 -2.87 8.10 -6.85
N SER A 40 -1.66 7.99 -7.34
CA SER A 40 -0.55 7.34 -6.64
C SER A 40 0.78 7.83 -7.22
N THR A 41 1.85 7.83 -6.45
CA THR A 41 3.20 8.08 -6.99
C THR A 41 3.70 6.98 -7.93
N CYS A 42 3.05 5.82 -7.96
CA CYS A 42 3.34 4.74 -8.92
C CYS A 42 3.12 5.12 -10.38
N ILE A 43 2.42 6.22 -10.66
CA ILE A 43 2.14 6.71 -12.02
C ILE A 43 3.34 7.36 -12.70
N TYR A 44 4.36 7.72 -11.94
CA TYR A 44 5.56 8.34 -12.48
C TYR A 44 6.51 7.30 -13.07
N PRO A 45 7.34 7.71 -14.06
CA PRO A 45 8.33 6.83 -14.66
C PRO A 45 9.26 6.18 -13.63
N LYS A 46 9.67 4.93 -13.92
CA LYS A 46 10.59 4.17 -13.06
C LYS A 46 11.87 4.93 -12.73
N SER A 47 12.44 5.64 -13.71
CA SER A 47 13.72 6.34 -13.58
C SER A 47 13.56 7.86 -13.52
N VAL A 48 12.45 8.35 -12.95
CA VAL A 48 12.20 9.78 -12.84
C VAL A 48 13.22 10.48 -11.93
N LYS A 49 13.64 11.68 -12.35
CA LYS A 49 14.54 12.52 -11.55
C LYS A 49 13.88 12.95 -10.23
N GLN A 50 14.67 12.90 -9.16
CA GLN A 50 14.24 13.37 -7.83
C GLN A 50 14.64 14.83 -7.58
N PRO A 51 13.78 15.62 -6.89
CA PRO A 51 12.40 15.28 -6.48
C PRO A 51 11.46 15.14 -7.70
N MET A 52 10.53 14.18 -7.62
CA MET A 52 9.54 13.97 -8.67
C MET A 52 8.66 15.21 -8.88
N ARG A 53 8.44 15.58 -10.15
CA ARG A 53 7.57 16.69 -10.55
C ARG A 53 6.34 16.16 -11.27
N GLU A 54 5.24 16.89 -11.19
CA GLU A 54 3.97 16.50 -11.81
C GLU A 54 4.07 16.41 -13.35
N ASP A 55 4.92 17.24 -13.97
CA ASP A 55 5.17 17.26 -15.41
C ASP A 55 5.95 16.03 -15.93
N ALA A 56 6.46 15.19 -15.04
CA ALA A 56 7.09 13.92 -15.41
C ALA A 56 6.07 12.81 -15.77
N LEU A 57 4.78 13.04 -15.56
CA LEU A 57 3.74 12.07 -15.92
C LEU A 57 3.77 11.74 -17.42
N LEU A 58 3.82 10.44 -17.76
CA LEU A 58 3.85 9.91 -19.13
C LEU A 58 5.10 10.31 -19.95
N THR A 59 6.20 10.66 -19.33
CA THR A 59 7.44 11.02 -20.05
C THR A 59 8.35 9.83 -20.33
N ASP A 60 8.17 8.70 -19.64
CA ASP A 60 8.98 7.49 -19.82
C ASP A 60 8.20 6.26 -19.32
N VAL A 61 8.83 5.07 -19.36
CA VAL A 61 8.26 3.78 -18.99
C VAL A 61 7.97 3.68 -17.49
N LEU A 62 6.88 3.01 -17.16
CA LEU A 62 6.46 2.74 -15.78
C LEU A 62 7.25 1.57 -15.16
N GLU A 63 7.16 1.40 -13.84
CA GLU A 63 7.68 0.22 -13.16
C GLU A 63 6.84 -1.01 -13.52
N PRO A 64 7.42 -2.04 -14.18
CA PRO A 64 6.64 -3.16 -14.73
C PRO A 64 5.82 -3.94 -13.70
N THR A 65 6.30 -4.03 -12.44
CA THR A 65 5.62 -4.81 -11.40
C THR A 65 4.29 -4.22 -10.94
N ASN A 66 4.05 -2.93 -11.20
CA ASN A 66 2.81 -2.26 -10.85
C ASN A 66 2.20 -1.46 -12.02
N GLU A 67 2.71 -1.63 -13.22
CA GLU A 67 2.25 -0.94 -14.42
C GLU A 67 0.73 -1.04 -14.63
N PRO A 68 0.06 -2.20 -14.51
CA PRO A 68 -1.38 -2.31 -14.67
C PRO A 68 -2.17 -1.39 -13.72
N TYR A 69 -1.76 -1.31 -12.47
CA TYR A 69 -2.34 -0.39 -11.49
C TYR A 69 -2.03 1.08 -11.82
N ALA A 70 -0.79 1.37 -12.20
CA ALA A 70 -0.37 2.72 -12.56
C ALA A 70 -1.15 3.24 -13.77
N ILE A 71 -1.35 2.42 -14.81
CA ILE A 71 -2.16 2.76 -16.00
C ILE A 71 -3.59 3.09 -15.59
N ALA A 72 -4.20 2.29 -14.72
CA ALA A 72 -5.54 2.59 -14.24
C ALA A 72 -5.57 3.97 -13.54
N LYS A 73 -4.65 4.23 -12.62
CA LYS A 73 -4.58 5.52 -11.91
C LYS A 73 -4.35 6.71 -12.87
N ILE A 74 -3.53 6.54 -13.89
CA ILE A 74 -3.36 7.56 -14.95
C ILE A 74 -4.69 7.80 -15.68
N ALA A 75 -5.42 6.74 -16.02
CA ALA A 75 -6.72 6.87 -16.69
C ALA A 75 -7.71 7.67 -15.84
N GLY A 76 -7.78 7.42 -14.53
CA GLY A 76 -8.63 8.19 -13.61
C GLY A 76 -8.26 9.67 -13.53
N ILE A 77 -6.97 10.00 -13.50
CA ILE A 77 -6.48 11.39 -13.55
C ILE A 77 -6.91 12.05 -14.85
N LYS A 78 -6.67 11.40 -15.99
CA LYS A 78 -7.05 11.92 -17.31
C LYS A 78 -8.55 12.03 -17.50
N LEU A 79 -9.32 11.17 -16.84
CA LEU A 79 -10.76 11.27 -16.81
C LEU A 79 -11.21 12.54 -16.05
N CYS A 80 -10.69 12.81 -14.87
CA CYS A 80 -10.95 14.04 -14.12
C CYS A 80 -10.61 15.30 -14.95
N GLU A 81 -9.43 15.33 -15.57
CA GLU A 81 -9.01 16.43 -16.44
C GLU A 81 -9.97 16.63 -17.63
N SER A 82 -10.46 15.53 -18.23
CA SER A 82 -11.38 15.55 -19.36
C SER A 82 -12.75 16.11 -18.96
N TYR A 83 -13.28 15.70 -17.80
CA TYR A 83 -14.53 16.24 -17.26
C TYR A 83 -14.41 17.73 -16.94
N ASN A 84 -13.30 18.16 -16.34
CA ASN A 84 -13.06 19.58 -16.09
C ASN A 84 -13.06 20.40 -17.38
N ARG A 85 -12.37 19.90 -18.40
CA ARG A 85 -12.28 20.60 -19.70
C ARG A 85 -13.61 20.64 -20.44
N GLN A 86 -14.38 19.54 -20.43
CA GLN A 86 -15.61 19.41 -21.21
C GLN A 86 -16.83 20.01 -20.51
N TYR A 87 -16.92 19.83 -19.18
CA TYR A 87 -18.12 20.14 -18.41
C TYR A 87 -17.91 21.19 -17.32
N SER A 88 -16.71 21.77 -17.24
CA SER A 88 -16.35 22.78 -16.23
C SER A 88 -16.57 22.29 -14.80
N THR A 89 -16.31 21.02 -14.54
CA THR A 89 -16.32 20.46 -13.16
C THR A 89 -15.08 20.91 -12.38
N ASP A 90 -15.08 20.73 -11.04
CA ASP A 90 -13.91 20.94 -10.17
C ASP A 90 -13.45 19.57 -9.61
N PHE A 91 -13.00 18.68 -10.50
CA PHE A 91 -12.49 17.37 -10.16
C PHE A 91 -10.97 17.42 -10.11
N ARG A 92 -10.40 17.27 -8.92
CA ARG A 92 -8.98 17.41 -8.67
C ARG A 92 -8.35 16.07 -8.37
N SER A 93 -7.10 15.88 -8.79
CA SER A 93 -6.32 14.68 -8.52
C SER A 93 -5.12 15.01 -7.64
N VAL A 94 -4.81 14.12 -6.70
CA VAL A 94 -3.60 14.21 -5.87
C VAL A 94 -2.85 12.89 -5.93
N MET A 95 -1.54 12.94 -5.81
CA MET A 95 -0.65 11.77 -5.87
C MET A 95 -0.01 11.52 -4.50
N PRO A 96 -0.75 10.90 -3.56
CA PRO A 96 -0.20 10.61 -2.26
C PRO A 96 0.94 9.59 -2.37
N THR A 97 1.96 9.75 -1.55
CA THR A 97 2.95 8.70 -1.29
C THR A 97 2.30 7.57 -0.49
N ASN A 98 3.05 6.51 -0.18
CA ASN A 98 2.55 5.45 0.68
C ASN A 98 2.13 6.03 2.04
N LEU A 99 0.83 5.97 2.30
CA LEU A 99 0.26 6.39 3.57
C LEU A 99 0.36 5.25 4.58
N TYR A 100 0.42 5.60 5.84
CA TYR A 100 0.37 4.66 6.96
C TYR A 100 -0.43 5.28 8.11
N GLY A 101 -0.96 4.46 9.00
CA GLY A 101 -1.71 4.95 10.14
C GLY A 101 -2.32 3.84 10.97
N GLU A 102 -3.14 4.23 11.94
CA GLU A 102 -3.93 3.32 12.74
C GLU A 102 -4.85 2.49 11.83
N ASN A 103 -4.99 1.20 12.10
CA ASN A 103 -5.74 0.23 11.29
C ASN A 103 -5.17 -0.08 9.89
N ASP A 104 -3.90 0.25 9.64
CA ASP A 104 -3.21 -0.19 8.42
C ASP A 104 -3.00 -1.72 8.41
N ASN A 105 -2.60 -2.25 7.26
CA ASN A 105 -2.18 -3.64 7.14
C ASN A 105 -0.77 -3.83 7.68
N TYR A 106 -0.64 -4.48 8.83
CA TYR A 106 0.64 -4.78 9.48
C TYR A 106 1.16 -6.20 9.19
N HIS A 107 0.70 -6.85 8.12
CA HIS A 107 1.18 -8.17 7.72
C HIS A 107 2.67 -8.10 7.33
N LEU A 108 3.51 -9.01 7.85
CA LEU A 108 4.97 -8.92 7.70
C LEU A 108 5.46 -9.06 6.25
N GLU A 109 4.68 -9.70 5.36
CA GLU A 109 5.02 -9.91 3.94
C GLU A 109 4.21 -9.04 2.99
N ASN A 110 2.91 -8.84 3.28
CA ASN A 110 1.95 -8.26 2.34
C ASN A 110 1.63 -6.79 2.61
N SER A 111 2.17 -6.20 3.68
CA SER A 111 2.00 -4.79 3.99
C SER A 111 2.99 -3.90 3.22
N HIS A 112 2.77 -2.61 3.30
CA HIS A 112 3.80 -1.65 2.89
C HIS A 112 5.00 -1.69 3.83
N VAL A 113 6.14 -1.16 3.37
CA VAL A 113 7.43 -1.24 4.09
C VAL A 113 7.35 -0.66 5.49
N LEU A 114 6.74 0.52 5.67
CA LEU A 114 6.70 1.19 6.96
C LEU A 114 5.86 0.44 8.01
N PRO A 115 4.63 -0.01 7.74
CA PRO A 115 3.87 -0.87 8.66
C PRO A 115 4.61 -2.16 9.01
N ALA A 116 5.25 -2.82 8.04
CA ALA A 116 6.06 -4.02 8.32
C ALA A 116 7.21 -3.72 9.29
N ILE A 117 7.94 -2.63 9.09
CA ILE A 117 9.05 -2.22 9.96
C ILE A 117 8.53 -1.90 11.37
N ILE A 118 7.45 -1.14 11.49
CA ILE A 118 6.83 -0.79 12.78
C ILE A 118 6.51 -2.07 13.56
N ARG A 119 5.86 -3.05 12.92
CA ARG A 119 5.51 -4.31 13.56
C ARG A 119 6.75 -5.14 13.92
N LYS A 120 7.76 -5.19 13.05
CA LYS A 120 9.03 -5.89 13.34
C LYS A 120 9.73 -5.30 14.57
N ILE A 121 9.82 -3.98 14.66
CA ILE A 121 10.41 -3.28 15.81
C ILE A 121 9.57 -3.54 17.08
N HIS A 122 8.24 -3.50 16.97
CA HIS A 122 7.34 -3.81 18.10
C HIS A 122 7.58 -5.23 18.65
N LEU A 123 7.55 -6.23 17.77
CA LEU A 123 7.79 -7.64 18.16
C LEU A 123 9.21 -7.85 18.73
N ALA A 124 10.23 -7.25 18.12
CA ALA A 124 11.60 -7.30 18.66
C ALA A 124 11.67 -6.71 20.07
N LYS A 125 10.99 -5.60 20.31
CA LYS A 125 10.94 -4.96 21.64
C LYS A 125 10.18 -5.77 22.69
N LEU A 126 9.15 -6.51 22.27
CA LEU A 126 8.46 -7.46 23.15
C LEU A 126 9.36 -8.66 23.49
N LEU A 127 10.13 -9.17 22.53
CA LEU A 127 11.12 -10.21 22.76
C LEU A 127 12.22 -9.75 23.75
N GLU A 128 12.75 -8.55 23.56
CA GLU A 128 13.74 -7.93 24.46
C GLU A 128 13.23 -7.90 25.92
N LYS A 129 11.96 -7.56 26.10
CA LYS A 129 11.31 -7.51 27.42
C LYS A 129 10.83 -8.86 27.92
N ASN A 130 10.99 -9.94 27.16
CA ASN A 130 10.44 -11.26 27.44
C ASN A 130 8.90 -11.23 27.64
N ASP A 131 8.22 -10.30 26.96
CA ASP A 131 6.76 -10.14 27.05
C ASP A 131 6.03 -11.07 26.06
N TRP A 132 5.93 -12.33 26.45
CA TRP A 132 5.22 -13.35 25.68
C TRP A 132 3.72 -13.09 25.57
N ASN A 133 3.12 -12.42 26.55
CA ASN A 133 1.70 -12.06 26.48
C ASN A 133 1.45 -11.04 25.38
N GLY A 134 2.30 -10.03 25.29
CA GLY A 134 2.26 -9.04 24.21
C GLY A 134 2.45 -9.67 22.85
N ILE A 135 3.45 -10.55 22.68
CA ILE A 135 3.69 -11.28 21.41
C ILE A 135 2.46 -12.10 21.01
N ARG A 136 1.87 -12.87 21.93
CA ARG A 136 0.67 -13.67 21.66
C ARG A 136 -0.55 -12.82 21.37
N CYS A 137 -0.65 -11.63 21.95
CA CYS A 137 -1.70 -10.67 21.64
C CYS A 137 -1.56 -10.13 20.21
N ASP A 138 -0.35 -9.75 19.82
CA ASP A 138 -0.07 -9.31 18.44
C ASP A 138 -0.40 -10.40 17.40
N LEU A 139 0.01 -11.65 17.66
CA LEU A 139 -0.27 -12.78 16.77
C LEU A 139 -1.77 -13.09 16.62
N ARG A 140 -2.59 -12.82 17.65
CA ARG A 140 -4.05 -12.94 17.54
C ARG A 140 -4.66 -11.86 16.67
N SER A 141 -4.17 -10.65 16.81
CA SER A 141 -4.67 -9.48 16.06
C SER A 141 -4.19 -9.45 14.61
N ASN A 142 -2.98 -9.94 14.40
CA ASN A 142 -2.31 -9.96 13.11
C ASN A 142 -1.67 -11.33 12.86
N PRO A 143 -2.43 -12.35 12.46
CA PRO A 143 -1.91 -13.70 12.26
C PRO A 143 -0.73 -13.76 11.29
N ILE A 144 0.19 -14.69 11.53
CA ILE A 144 1.28 -15.05 10.62
C ILE A 144 1.02 -16.48 10.17
N SER A 145 1.15 -16.77 8.87
CA SER A 145 0.66 -17.99 8.23
C SER A 145 1.09 -19.31 8.88
N ASP A 146 2.28 -19.35 9.48
CA ASP A 146 2.89 -20.61 9.96
C ASP A 146 2.82 -20.78 11.48
N ILE A 147 2.25 -19.81 12.19
CA ILE A 147 2.16 -19.84 13.66
C ILE A 147 0.82 -19.33 14.19
N GLU A 148 0.41 -19.95 15.29
CA GLU A 148 -0.71 -19.50 16.11
C GLU A 148 -0.24 -18.89 17.42
N SER A 149 -1.07 -18.06 18.02
CA SER A 149 -0.77 -17.45 19.33
C SER A 149 -0.62 -18.48 20.47
N SER A 150 -1.14 -19.69 20.28
CA SER A 150 -1.07 -20.83 21.21
C SER A 150 0.19 -21.68 21.04
N ASP A 151 0.93 -21.52 19.97
CA ASP A 151 2.15 -22.31 19.71
C ASP A 151 3.23 -22.12 20.78
N SER A 152 4.17 -23.06 20.84
CA SER A 152 5.31 -22.96 21.74
C SER A 152 6.17 -21.74 21.42
N SER A 153 6.79 -21.16 22.45
CA SER A 153 7.68 -20.00 22.29
C SER A 153 8.83 -20.29 21.33
N GLU A 154 9.33 -21.51 21.31
CA GLU A 154 10.39 -21.94 20.39
C GLU A 154 9.94 -21.90 18.93
N LYS A 155 8.72 -22.38 18.62
CA LYS A 155 8.15 -22.34 17.28
C LYS A 155 7.94 -20.89 16.84
N ILE A 156 7.38 -20.05 17.70
CA ILE A 156 7.17 -18.62 17.45
C ILE A 156 8.51 -17.93 17.15
N LEU A 157 9.54 -18.13 17.99
CA LEU A 157 10.88 -17.56 17.77
C LEU A 157 11.47 -17.96 16.43
N LYS A 158 11.36 -19.25 16.07
CA LYS A 158 11.89 -19.74 14.78
C LYS A 158 11.25 -18.99 13.60
N VAL A 159 9.96 -18.78 13.62
CA VAL A 159 9.25 -18.06 12.55
C VAL A 159 9.60 -16.57 12.57
N LEU A 160 9.61 -15.92 13.73
CA LEU A 160 10.00 -14.51 13.83
C LEU A 160 11.42 -14.26 13.33
N ASN A 161 12.36 -15.19 13.59
CA ASN A 161 13.72 -15.12 13.05
C ASN A 161 13.76 -15.14 11.51
N ASN A 162 12.87 -15.87 10.85
CA ASN A 162 12.78 -15.88 9.38
C ASN A 162 12.40 -14.49 8.83
N PHE A 163 11.69 -13.69 9.60
CA PHE A 163 11.36 -12.29 9.27
C PHE A 163 12.42 -11.27 9.69
N GLY A 164 13.57 -11.75 10.20
CA GLY A 164 14.65 -10.90 10.71
C GLY A 164 14.33 -10.25 12.07
N ILE A 165 13.36 -10.80 12.80
CA ILE A 165 13.03 -10.32 14.16
C ILE A 165 13.83 -11.18 15.14
N GLN A 166 14.97 -10.64 15.59
CA GLN A 166 15.91 -11.34 16.47
C GLN A 166 16.21 -10.47 17.69
N PHE A 167 16.46 -11.11 18.78
CA PHE A 167 16.99 -10.47 19.99
C PHE A 167 18.32 -11.13 20.36
N ASP A 168 19.37 -10.34 20.38
CA ASP A 168 20.69 -10.79 20.80
C ASP A 168 20.85 -10.54 22.31
N LYS A 169 20.90 -11.62 23.07
CA LYS A 169 21.09 -11.56 24.53
C LYS A 169 22.48 -11.05 24.96
N ASN A 170 23.41 -10.91 24.01
CA ASN A 170 24.80 -10.54 24.30
C ASN A 170 25.09 -9.03 24.17
N GLN A 171 24.08 -8.20 23.93
CA GLN A 171 24.22 -6.74 23.84
C GLN A 171 23.65 -5.99 25.06
N GLN A 172 23.70 -6.59 26.24
CA GLN A 172 23.45 -5.88 27.50
C GLN A 172 24.75 -5.42 28.14
#